data_2e99e218139bac2b94f45dd3f9e003b9
#
_entry.id   2e99e218139bac2b94f45dd3f9e003b9
#
_cell.length_a   1.000
_cell.length_b   1.000
_cell.length_c   1.000
_cell.angle_alpha   90.00
_cell.angle_beta   90.00
_cell.angle_gamma   90.00
#
_symmetry.space_group_name_H-M   'P 1'
#
loop_
_entity.id
_entity.type
_entity.pdbx_description
1 polymer ?
#
loop_
_entity_poly.entity_id
_entity_poly.type
_entity_poly.pdbx_seq_one_letter_code
_entity_poly.pdbx_strand_id
1 'polypeptide(L)'
;MAKHGKAYLDAKQQFDRSREYAPDEAIALVKALRGAKFNQSVEVHVRTGLNVRHADEQLRGTIALPNGLGKEVKIAVFAQGDKAREAEEAGADVVGGEDLAKRIQDGFDDFDVAIATPDMMPIVGRLGRILGPSGKMPNPKVGTVTMDVTTAVSESKAGKIEYRTDRTAIVHLVIGKSDFEEQMLLENYAAVIEELIRAKPSAAKGRYIRSVTLATTMGPGIKVDPSRTRDIAGEPVAA
;
A
#
# COMPACT_ATOMS: atom_id res chain seq x y z
N MET A 1 16.42 -21.60 -15.30
CA MET A 1 15.43 -20.51 -15.15
C MET A 1 14.02 -21.08 -15.20
N ALA A 2 13.14 -20.65 -14.27
CA ALA A 2 11.73 -21.04 -14.32
C ALA A 2 11.10 -20.52 -15.63
N LYS A 3 10.36 -21.38 -16.33
CA LYS A 3 9.63 -20.98 -17.53
C LYS A 3 8.30 -20.37 -17.11
N HIS A 4 7.97 -19.17 -17.62
CA HIS A 4 6.65 -18.56 -17.43
C HIS A 4 5.55 -19.44 -18.07
N GLY A 5 4.33 -19.38 -17.49
CA GLY A 5 3.18 -20.05 -18.07
C GLY A 5 2.76 -19.45 -19.42
N LYS A 6 2.01 -20.22 -20.22
CA LYS A 6 1.56 -19.80 -21.56
C LYS A 6 0.80 -18.47 -21.51
N ALA A 7 -0.19 -18.32 -20.63
CA ALA A 7 -0.98 -17.09 -20.49
C ALA A 7 -0.11 -15.84 -20.22
N TYR A 8 0.95 -15.97 -19.41
CA TYR A 8 1.89 -14.87 -19.18
C TYR A 8 2.69 -14.52 -20.43
N LEU A 9 3.11 -15.54 -21.19
CA LEU A 9 3.87 -15.33 -22.45
C LEU A 9 3.00 -14.67 -23.51
N ASP A 10 1.74 -15.08 -23.62
CA ASP A 10 0.76 -14.50 -24.54
C ASP A 10 0.46 -13.05 -24.18
N ALA A 11 0.23 -12.76 -22.89
CA ALA A 11 0.06 -11.39 -22.40
C ALA A 11 1.28 -10.51 -22.68
N LYS A 12 2.49 -11.07 -22.52
CA LYS A 12 3.74 -10.35 -22.77
C LYS A 12 3.97 -9.98 -24.23
N GLN A 13 3.35 -10.68 -25.18
CA GLN A 13 3.45 -10.40 -26.62
C GLN A 13 2.48 -9.30 -27.09
N GLN A 14 1.47 -8.95 -26.27
CA GLN A 14 0.43 -8.00 -26.62
C GLN A 14 0.82 -6.53 -26.44
N PHE A 15 1.99 -6.23 -25.86
CA PHE A 15 2.47 -4.87 -25.67
C PHE A 15 4.00 -4.78 -25.79
N ASP A 16 4.51 -3.59 -26.13
CA ASP A 16 5.95 -3.35 -26.21
C ASP A 16 6.52 -3.02 -24.82
N ARG A 17 7.40 -3.88 -24.31
CA ARG A 17 8.07 -3.73 -23.01
C ARG A 17 9.13 -2.63 -22.96
N SER A 18 9.61 -2.16 -24.13
CA SER A 18 10.59 -1.09 -24.22
C SER A 18 9.95 0.29 -24.12
N ARG A 19 8.66 0.37 -24.52
CA ARG A 19 7.89 1.63 -24.48
C ARG A 19 7.46 1.95 -23.04
N GLU A 20 7.48 3.24 -22.72
CA GLU A 20 6.82 3.83 -21.55
C GLU A 20 5.45 4.34 -22.00
N TYR A 21 4.39 3.95 -21.29
CA TYR A 21 3.01 4.24 -21.60
C TYR A 21 2.48 5.39 -20.75
N ALA A 22 1.50 6.13 -21.25
CA ALA A 22 0.76 7.08 -20.44
C ALA A 22 -0.01 6.32 -19.31
N PRO A 23 -0.28 6.95 -18.15
CA PRO A 23 -0.95 6.28 -17.03
C PRO A 23 -2.28 5.63 -17.38
N ASP A 24 -3.11 6.32 -18.17
CA ASP A 24 -4.41 5.84 -18.69
C ASP A 24 -4.24 4.63 -19.60
N GLU A 25 -3.34 4.71 -20.60
CA GLU A 25 -3.00 3.59 -21.48
C GLU A 25 -2.48 2.39 -20.69
N ALA A 26 -1.62 2.63 -19.69
CA ALA A 26 -1.04 1.57 -18.88
C ALA A 26 -2.08 0.86 -18.01
N ILE A 27 -3.03 1.58 -17.42
CA ILE A 27 -4.14 1.02 -16.63
C ILE A 27 -5.06 0.19 -17.51
N ALA A 28 -5.44 0.69 -18.70
CA ALA A 28 -6.24 -0.06 -19.66
C ALA A 28 -5.55 -1.37 -20.08
N LEU A 29 -4.24 -1.32 -20.35
CA LEU A 29 -3.43 -2.51 -20.68
C LEU A 29 -3.36 -3.50 -19.51
N VAL A 30 -3.12 -3.03 -18.28
CA VAL A 30 -3.08 -3.88 -17.07
C VAL A 30 -4.39 -4.64 -16.89
N LYS A 31 -5.53 -3.98 -17.12
CA LYS A 31 -6.85 -4.62 -17.04
C LYS A 31 -7.10 -5.60 -18.19
N ALA A 32 -6.72 -5.26 -19.40
CA ALA A 32 -6.88 -6.11 -20.58
C ALA A 32 -6.04 -7.40 -20.47
N LEU A 33 -4.84 -7.31 -19.92
CA LEU A 33 -3.88 -8.41 -19.81
C LEU A 33 -4.08 -9.31 -18.58
N ARG A 34 -5.19 -9.15 -17.85
CA ARG A 34 -5.52 -10.02 -16.71
C ARG A 34 -5.82 -11.45 -17.20
N GLY A 35 -4.87 -12.35 -17.01
CA GLY A 35 -5.00 -13.75 -17.45
C GLY A 35 -5.53 -14.73 -16.42
N ALA A 36 -5.79 -14.32 -15.17
CA ALA A 36 -6.23 -15.20 -14.10
C ALA A 36 -7.76 -15.15 -13.91
N LYS A 37 -8.32 -16.25 -13.38
CA LYS A 37 -9.77 -16.40 -13.13
C LYS A 37 -10.26 -15.71 -11.86
N PHE A 38 -9.36 -15.25 -10.99
CA PHE A 38 -9.70 -14.57 -9.74
C PHE A 38 -9.53 -13.06 -9.89
N ASN A 39 -10.16 -12.31 -8.99
CA ASN A 39 -10.01 -10.85 -8.92
C ASN A 39 -8.61 -10.49 -8.41
N GLN A 40 -7.74 -10.06 -9.33
CA GLN A 40 -6.34 -9.76 -9.04
C GLN A 40 -6.21 -8.38 -8.38
N SER A 41 -5.16 -8.20 -7.57
CA SER A 41 -4.74 -6.87 -7.15
C SER A 41 -3.99 -6.18 -8.28
N VAL A 42 -4.22 -4.88 -8.42
CA VAL A 42 -3.43 -3.99 -9.28
C VAL A 42 -2.42 -3.29 -8.38
N GLU A 43 -1.15 -3.41 -8.74
CA GLU A 43 -0.02 -2.92 -7.94
C GLU A 43 0.77 -1.89 -8.73
N VAL A 44 1.28 -0.88 -8.02
CA VAL A 44 2.24 0.08 -8.53
C VAL A 44 3.58 -0.09 -7.84
N HIS A 45 4.63 -0.11 -8.64
CA HIS A 45 6.01 -0.21 -8.18
C HIS A 45 6.78 1.02 -8.64
N VAL A 46 7.13 1.88 -7.69
CA VAL A 46 7.83 3.14 -7.96
C VAL A 46 9.27 3.03 -7.53
N ARG A 47 10.19 3.01 -8.49
CA ARG A 47 11.62 3.06 -8.22
C ARG A 47 12.06 4.49 -8.02
N THR A 48 12.55 4.78 -6.82
CA THR A 48 13.07 6.10 -6.47
C THR A 48 14.59 6.18 -6.67
N GLY A 49 15.11 7.42 -6.65
CA GLY A 49 16.54 7.70 -6.72
C GLY A 49 17.21 7.79 -5.36
N LEU A 50 16.52 7.38 -4.29
CA LEU A 50 16.98 7.50 -2.91
C LEU A 50 18.09 6.51 -2.56
N ASN A 51 18.97 6.91 -1.64
CA ASN A 51 19.95 6.02 -1.05
C ASN A 51 19.44 5.50 0.32
N VAL A 52 18.72 4.39 0.28
CA VAL A 52 18.08 3.79 1.47
C VAL A 52 19.05 3.29 2.55
N ARG A 53 20.37 3.38 2.32
CA ARG A 53 21.39 3.12 3.36
C ARG A 53 21.40 4.24 4.41
N HIS A 54 20.99 5.45 4.05
CA HIS A 54 20.83 6.58 4.95
C HIS A 54 19.42 6.62 5.50
N ALA A 55 19.30 6.74 6.82
CA ALA A 55 18.00 6.75 7.48
C ALA A 55 17.09 7.92 7.05
N ASP A 56 17.70 9.05 6.71
CA ASP A 56 17.05 10.30 6.31
C ASP A 56 16.45 10.19 4.88
N GLU A 57 16.92 9.22 4.09
CA GLU A 57 16.40 8.97 2.74
C GLU A 57 15.41 7.78 2.68
N GLN A 58 15.15 7.13 3.81
CA GLN A 58 14.13 6.09 3.88
C GLN A 58 12.73 6.70 3.96
N LEU A 59 11.89 6.35 2.99
CA LEU A 59 10.47 6.74 3.02
C LEU A 59 9.67 5.73 3.82
N ARG A 60 8.83 6.24 4.69
CA ARG A 60 7.77 5.50 5.36
C ARG A 60 6.64 6.46 5.68
N GLY A 61 5.44 6.11 5.28
CA GLY A 61 4.26 6.93 5.50
C GLY A 61 2.98 6.16 5.22
N THR A 62 1.89 6.89 5.14
CA THR A 62 0.56 6.36 4.83
C THR A 62 -0.08 7.16 3.72
N ILE A 63 -0.90 6.50 2.93
CA ILE A 63 -1.70 7.10 1.86
C ILE A 63 -3.15 6.69 2.08
N ALA A 64 -4.05 7.65 2.03
CA ALA A 64 -5.48 7.38 1.93
C ALA A 64 -5.86 7.32 0.45
N LEU A 65 -6.37 6.18 0.00
CA LEU A 65 -6.82 6.02 -1.38
C LEU A 65 -8.27 6.50 -1.51
N PRO A 66 -8.59 7.40 -2.46
CA PRO A 66 -9.94 7.95 -2.61
C PRO A 66 -10.99 6.87 -2.89
N ASN A 67 -10.64 5.82 -3.64
CA ASN A 67 -11.56 4.73 -3.98
C ASN A 67 -11.31 3.46 -3.15
N GLY A 68 -10.49 3.54 -2.09
CA GLY A 68 -10.13 2.39 -1.26
C GLY A 68 -9.37 1.30 -2.01
N LEU A 69 -9.28 0.10 -1.40
CA LEU A 69 -8.55 -1.06 -1.94
C LEU A 69 -9.44 -2.12 -2.60
N GLY A 70 -10.78 -2.03 -2.45
CA GLY A 70 -11.70 -3.09 -2.88
C GLY A 70 -11.56 -4.39 -2.07
N LYS A 71 -11.10 -4.27 -0.82
CA LYS A 71 -11.01 -5.34 0.17
C LYS A 71 -11.50 -4.81 1.51
N GLU A 72 -12.34 -5.57 2.19
CA GLU A 72 -12.64 -5.31 3.59
C GLU A 72 -11.39 -5.55 4.44
N VAL A 73 -10.95 -4.51 5.13
CA VAL A 73 -9.76 -4.57 5.99
C VAL A 73 -10.21 -4.97 7.38
N LYS A 74 -9.71 -6.09 7.88
CA LYS A 74 -9.91 -6.54 9.26
C LYS A 74 -8.91 -5.85 10.18
N ILE A 75 -9.42 -5.21 11.23
CA ILE A 75 -8.62 -4.41 12.16
C ILE A 75 -8.61 -5.04 13.53
N ALA A 76 -7.42 -5.30 14.05
CA ALA A 76 -7.19 -5.70 15.42
C ALA A 76 -6.72 -4.50 16.26
N VAL A 77 -7.38 -4.22 17.38
CA VAL A 77 -7.05 -3.09 18.25
C VAL A 77 -6.57 -3.59 19.61
N PHE A 78 -5.37 -3.18 20.00
CA PHE A 78 -4.84 -3.37 21.35
C PHE A 78 -5.17 -2.17 22.22
N ALA A 79 -6.21 -2.29 23.03
CA ALA A 79 -6.65 -1.27 23.93
C ALA A 79 -7.27 -1.87 25.21
N GLN A 80 -7.36 -1.08 26.26
CA GLN A 80 -7.99 -1.46 27.53
C GLN A 80 -8.97 -0.39 28.00
N GLY A 81 -9.95 -0.81 28.83
CA GLY A 81 -10.91 0.08 29.46
C GLY A 81 -11.79 0.82 28.44
N ASP A 82 -11.91 2.14 28.59
CA ASP A 82 -12.77 2.97 27.74
C ASP A 82 -12.29 2.99 26.28
N LYS A 83 -10.98 2.93 26.05
CA LYS A 83 -10.41 2.86 24.69
C LYS A 83 -10.76 1.58 23.93
N ALA A 84 -10.98 0.48 24.64
CA ALA A 84 -11.47 -0.75 24.02
C ALA A 84 -12.92 -0.58 23.53
N ARG A 85 -13.78 0.08 24.32
CA ARG A 85 -15.16 0.38 23.91
C ARG A 85 -15.21 1.33 22.72
N GLU A 86 -14.40 2.41 22.75
CA GLU A 86 -14.27 3.33 21.60
C GLU A 86 -13.86 2.57 20.31
N ALA A 87 -12.95 1.59 20.43
CA ALA A 87 -12.53 0.76 19.29
C ALA A 87 -13.67 -0.11 18.75
N GLU A 88 -14.45 -0.73 19.63
CA GLU A 88 -15.63 -1.53 19.24
C GLU A 88 -16.70 -0.67 18.57
N GLU A 89 -17.01 0.51 19.14
CA GLU A 89 -17.95 1.47 18.58
C GLU A 89 -17.50 2.02 17.21
N ALA A 90 -16.19 2.20 17.02
CA ALA A 90 -15.61 2.59 15.74
C ALA A 90 -15.61 1.46 14.70
N GLY A 91 -15.99 0.25 15.12
CA GLY A 91 -16.14 -0.93 14.25
C GLY A 91 -14.88 -1.75 14.07
N ALA A 92 -13.95 -1.79 15.03
CA ALA A 92 -12.84 -2.73 15.01
C ALA A 92 -13.35 -4.18 15.04
N ASP A 93 -12.70 -5.06 14.28
CA ASP A 93 -13.14 -6.46 14.14
C ASP A 93 -12.70 -7.32 15.33
N VAL A 94 -11.56 -7.00 15.90
CA VAL A 94 -11.03 -7.67 17.09
C VAL A 94 -10.46 -6.64 18.05
N VAL A 95 -10.95 -6.63 19.28
CA VAL A 95 -10.44 -5.74 20.34
C VAL A 95 -9.97 -6.58 21.51
N GLY A 96 -8.83 -6.23 22.11
CA GLY A 96 -8.32 -6.95 23.28
C GLY A 96 -7.01 -6.37 23.80
N GLY A 97 -6.59 -6.92 24.93
CA GLY A 97 -5.35 -6.57 25.60
C GLY A 97 -4.33 -7.70 25.58
N GLU A 98 -4.01 -8.22 26.78
CA GLU A 98 -3.12 -9.38 26.93
C GLU A 98 -3.72 -10.68 26.39
N ASP A 99 -5.02 -10.81 26.41
CA ASP A 99 -5.77 -11.94 25.85
C ASP A 99 -5.58 -12.02 24.33
N LEU A 100 -5.72 -10.89 23.62
CA LEU A 100 -5.45 -10.82 22.19
C LEU A 100 -3.97 -11.11 21.89
N ALA A 101 -3.06 -10.60 22.70
CA ALA A 101 -1.64 -10.89 22.56
C ALA A 101 -1.33 -12.38 22.68
N LYS A 102 -1.96 -13.09 23.63
CA LYS A 102 -1.84 -14.55 23.76
C LYS A 102 -2.40 -15.29 22.55
N ARG A 103 -3.59 -14.91 22.08
CA ARG A 103 -4.19 -15.50 20.86
C ARG A 103 -3.27 -15.39 19.65
N ILE A 104 -2.59 -14.26 19.48
CA ILE A 104 -1.62 -14.07 18.38
C ILE A 104 -0.38 -14.93 18.59
N GLN A 105 0.12 -15.10 19.82
CA GLN A 105 1.20 -16.04 20.12
C GLN A 105 0.82 -17.48 19.79
N ASP A 106 -0.44 -17.85 20.01
CA ASP A 106 -1.00 -19.17 19.70
C ASP A 106 -1.30 -19.37 18.19
N GLY A 107 -1.03 -18.35 17.35
CA GLY A 107 -1.15 -18.44 15.88
C GLY A 107 -2.36 -17.74 15.28
N PHE A 108 -3.09 -16.92 16.03
CA PHE A 108 -4.17 -16.11 15.46
C PHE A 108 -3.59 -14.98 14.57
N ASP A 109 -3.97 -14.96 13.29
CA ASP A 109 -3.47 -13.99 12.29
C ASP A 109 -4.60 -13.46 11.37
N ASP A 110 -5.87 -13.65 11.75
CA ASP A 110 -7.04 -13.24 10.94
C ASP A 110 -7.35 -11.74 11.13
N PHE A 111 -6.39 -10.89 10.81
CA PHE A 111 -6.52 -9.43 10.70
C PHE A 111 -5.48 -8.89 9.73
N ASP A 112 -5.74 -7.72 9.16
CA ASP A 112 -4.85 -7.07 8.18
C ASP A 112 -4.01 -5.95 8.81
N VAL A 113 -4.62 -5.18 9.71
CA VAL A 113 -3.99 -4.03 10.38
C VAL A 113 -4.10 -4.20 11.89
N ALA A 114 -3.01 -3.91 12.61
CA ALA A 114 -3.01 -3.82 14.06
C ALA A 114 -2.83 -2.35 14.50
N ILE A 115 -3.75 -1.88 15.35
CA ILE A 115 -3.69 -0.57 16.00
C ILE A 115 -3.44 -0.81 17.49
N ALA A 116 -2.66 0.04 18.12
CA ALA A 116 -2.38 -0.07 19.54
C ALA A 116 -2.40 1.29 20.24
N THR A 117 -2.91 1.32 21.46
CA THR A 117 -2.67 2.48 22.34
C THR A 117 -1.23 2.44 22.85
N PRO A 118 -0.60 3.59 23.13
CA PRO A 118 0.78 3.65 23.63
C PRO A 118 1.01 2.79 24.87
N ASP A 119 0.01 2.69 25.76
CA ASP A 119 0.05 1.90 26.99
C ASP A 119 0.18 0.40 26.73
N MET A 120 -0.35 -0.09 25.60
CA MET A 120 -0.29 -1.50 25.20
C MET A 120 1.00 -1.87 24.45
N MET A 121 1.81 -0.89 24.06
CA MET A 121 3.04 -1.14 23.29
C MET A 121 4.06 -2.06 24.00
N PRO A 122 4.22 -2.06 25.34
CA PRO A 122 5.11 -3.03 26.01
C PRO A 122 4.66 -4.49 25.81
N ILE A 123 3.36 -4.74 25.66
CA ILE A 123 2.78 -6.07 25.41
C ILE A 123 2.94 -6.42 23.93
N VAL A 124 2.53 -5.49 23.04
CA VAL A 124 2.62 -5.65 21.59
C VAL A 124 4.07 -5.81 21.13
N GLY A 125 5.02 -5.15 21.80
CA GLY A 125 6.45 -5.27 21.50
C GLY A 125 6.98 -6.70 21.61
N ARG A 126 6.41 -7.53 22.50
CA ARG A 126 6.76 -8.97 22.63
C ARG A 126 6.33 -9.78 21.41
N LEU A 127 5.31 -9.30 20.66
CA LEU A 127 4.82 -9.90 19.42
C LEU A 127 5.65 -9.51 18.18
N GLY A 128 6.67 -8.67 18.34
CA GLY A 128 7.47 -8.14 17.24
C GLY A 128 8.09 -9.22 16.32
N ARG A 129 8.38 -10.41 16.86
CA ARG A 129 8.88 -11.56 16.08
C ARG A 129 7.80 -12.17 15.16
N ILE A 130 6.52 -11.99 15.48
CA ILE A 130 5.38 -12.50 14.73
C ILE A 130 4.85 -11.40 13.80
N LEU A 131 4.52 -10.23 14.36
CA LEU A 131 3.92 -9.12 13.63
C LEU A 131 4.91 -8.37 12.73
N GLY A 132 6.21 -8.38 13.06
CA GLY A 132 7.25 -7.69 12.28
C GLY A 132 7.41 -8.24 10.87
N PRO A 133 7.66 -9.55 10.69
CA PRO A 133 7.78 -10.17 9.36
C PRO A 133 6.51 -10.07 8.51
N SER A 134 5.31 -10.13 9.14
CA SER A 134 4.02 -9.99 8.45
C SER A 134 3.67 -8.55 8.08
N GLY A 135 4.45 -7.56 8.54
CA GLY A 135 4.19 -6.14 8.28
C GLY A 135 3.03 -5.54 9.09
N LYS A 136 2.47 -6.29 10.06
CA LYS A 136 1.31 -5.88 10.86
C LYS A 136 1.67 -5.20 12.19
N MET A 137 2.98 -4.92 12.43
CA MET A 137 3.44 -4.32 13.68
C MET A 137 3.02 -2.85 13.77
N PRO A 138 2.28 -2.43 14.83
CA PRO A 138 1.91 -1.03 15.02
C PRO A 138 3.13 -0.10 15.10
N ASN A 139 3.03 1.08 14.50
CA ASN A 139 4.11 2.05 14.45
C ASN A 139 3.60 3.49 14.60
N PRO A 140 4.22 4.30 15.48
CA PRO A 140 3.84 5.71 15.66
C PRO A 140 3.97 6.55 14.38
N LYS A 141 4.97 6.28 13.53
CA LYS A 141 5.20 7.04 12.29
C LYS A 141 4.09 6.86 11.25
N VAL A 142 3.34 5.77 11.35
CA VAL A 142 2.22 5.40 10.46
C VAL A 142 0.88 5.81 11.07
N GLY A 143 0.89 6.22 12.36
CA GLY A 143 -0.33 6.58 13.09
C GLY A 143 -1.12 5.37 13.59
N THR A 144 -0.56 4.15 13.54
CA THR A 144 -1.19 2.94 14.11
C THR A 144 -0.89 2.76 15.60
N VAL A 145 -0.08 3.65 16.20
CA VAL A 145 0.06 3.79 17.66
C VAL A 145 -0.47 5.17 18.04
N THR A 146 -1.67 5.21 18.60
CA THR A 146 -2.36 6.46 18.91
C THR A 146 -3.32 6.31 20.10
N MET A 147 -3.62 7.42 20.76
CA MET A 147 -4.70 7.49 21.76
C MET A 147 -6.07 7.73 21.11
N ASP A 148 -6.10 8.25 19.88
CA ASP A 148 -7.32 8.42 19.09
C ASP A 148 -7.58 7.17 18.23
N VAL A 149 -8.17 6.18 18.89
CA VAL A 149 -8.43 4.87 18.26
C VAL A 149 -9.56 4.99 17.23
N THR A 150 -10.56 5.83 17.49
CA THR A 150 -11.73 5.99 16.62
C THR A 150 -11.32 6.47 15.23
N THR A 151 -10.53 7.55 15.18
CA THR A 151 -10.02 8.07 13.89
C THR A 151 -9.12 7.06 13.19
N ALA A 152 -8.22 6.39 13.92
CA ALA A 152 -7.31 5.42 13.33
C ALA A 152 -8.05 4.20 12.72
N VAL A 153 -9.10 3.71 13.37
CA VAL A 153 -9.95 2.62 12.85
C VAL A 153 -10.71 3.09 11.60
N SER A 154 -11.36 4.25 11.65
CA SER A 154 -12.13 4.78 10.53
C SER A 154 -11.27 5.03 9.29
N GLU A 155 -10.09 5.63 9.44
CA GLU A 155 -9.13 5.85 8.36
C GLU A 155 -8.62 4.53 7.76
N SER A 156 -8.31 3.54 8.60
CA SER A 156 -7.86 2.24 8.14
C SER A 156 -8.94 1.50 7.35
N LYS A 157 -10.22 1.61 7.76
CA LYS A 157 -11.38 1.08 7.02
C LYS A 157 -11.64 1.83 5.72
N ALA A 158 -11.37 3.14 5.70
CA ALA A 158 -11.49 3.98 4.49
C ALA A 158 -10.43 3.69 3.42
N GLY A 159 -9.47 2.77 3.68
CA GLY A 159 -8.46 2.39 2.70
C GLY A 159 -7.12 3.11 2.87
N LYS A 160 -6.78 3.50 4.09
CA LYS A 160 -5.43 3.98 4.43
C LYS A 160 -4.43 2.82 4.33
N ILE A 161 -3.43 2.99 3.49
CA ILE A 161 -2.36 2.01 3.29
C ILE A 161 -1.01 2.56 3.76
N GLU A 162 -0.16 1.68 4.28
CA GLU A 162 1.22 2.01 4.62
C GLU A 162 2.13 1.79 3.42
N TYR A 163 3.07 2.70 3.21
CA TYR A 163 4.15 2.50 2.25
C TYR A 163 5.52 2.59 2.92
N ARG A 164 6.45 1.82 2.39
CA ARG A 164 7.84 1.81 2.82
C ARG A 164 8.74 1.52 1.63
N THR A 165 9.90 2.21 1.57
CA THR A 165 10.96 1.84 0.62
C THR A 165 11.61 0.52 1.00
N ASP A 166 11.85 -0.33 0.00
CA ASP A 166 12.63 -1.55 0.14
C ASP A 166 14.14 -1.26 0.11
N ARG A 167 14.96 -2.32 0.17
CA ARG A 167 16.44 -2.21 0.12
C ARG A 167 16.98 -1.69 -1.22
N THR A 168 16.17 -1.70 -2.26
CA THR A 168 16.51 -1.26 -3.63
C THR A 168 15.91 0.11 -3.97
N ALA A 169 15.37 0.81 -2.96
CA ALA A 169 14.69 2.10 -3.08
C ALA A 169 13.42 2.04 -3.95
N ILE A 170 12.71 0.91 -3.91
CA ILE A 170 11.43 0.75 -4.57
C ILE A 170 10.31 0.82 -3.51
N VAL A 171 9.23 1.51 -3.85
CA VAL A 171 7.97 1.51 -3.10
C VAL A 171 6.99 0.61 -3.85
N HIS A 172 6.38 -0.33 -3.13
CA HIS A 172 5.40 -1.28 -3.65
C HIS A 172 4.06 -1.01 -2.98
N LEU A 173 3.01 -0.76 -3.77
CA LEU A 173 1.67 -0.44 -3.27
C LEU A 173 0.60 -1.09 -4.12
N VAL A 174 -0.47 -1.54 -3.47
CA VAL A 174 -1.71 -1.94 -4.13
C VAL A 174 -2.56 -0.69 -4.34
N ILE A 175 -3.06 -0.47 -5.56
CA ILE A 175 -3.91 0.67 -5.91
C ILE A 175 -5.37 0.27 -6.13
N GLY A 176 -5.69 -1.02 -6.06
CA GLY A 176 -7.06 -1.53 -6.18
C GLY A 176 -7.12 -2.95 -6.72
N LYS A 177 -8.28 -3.32 -7.20
CA LYS A 177 -8.58 -4.63 -7.79
C LYS A 177 -8.80 -4.52 -9.30
N SER A 178 -8.63 -5.64 -10.00
CA SER A 178 -8.79 -5.71 -11.45
C SER A 178 -10.24 -5.51 -11.94
N ASP A 179 -11.23 -5.56 -11.05
CA ASP A 179 -12.64 -5.26 -11.30
C ASP A 179 -12.98 -3.78 -11.15
N PHE A 180 -12.12 -2.96 -10.55
CA PHE A 180 -12.31 -1.52 -10.46
C PHE A 180 -12.43 -0.90 -11.86
N GLU A 181 -13.18 0.18 -11.97
CA GLU A 181 -13.21 1.00 -13.18
C GLU A 181 -11.83 1.64 -13.42
N GLU A 182 -11.52 1.94 -14.67
CA GLU A 182 -10.22 2.54 -15.05
C GLU A 182 -10.01 3.88 -14.37
N GLN A 183 -11.08 4.68 -14.28
CA GLN A 183 -11.05 5.97 -13.61
C GLN A 183 -10.70 5.84 -12.12
N MET A 184 -11.29 4.87 -11.41
CA MET A 184 -10.98 4.64 -9.99
C MET A 184 -9.51 4.26 -9.75
N LEU A 185 -8.95 3.42 -10.64
CA LEU A 185 -7.53 3.06 -10.57
C LEU A 185 -6.63 4.24 -10.91
N LEU A 186 -7.05 5.10 -11.83
CA LEU A 186 -6.31 6.31 -12.22
C LEU A 186 -6.25 7.32 -11.07
N GLU A 187 -7.37 7.55 -10.39
CA GLU A 187 -7.44 8.43 -9.22
C GLU A 187 -6.59 7.91 -8.06
N ASN A 188 -6.67 6.59 -7.77
CA ASN A 188 -5.83 5.98 -6.76
C ASN A 188 -4.34 6.05 -7.13
N TYR A 189 -3.99 5.86 -8.40
CA TYR A 189 -2.63 6.01 -8.91
C TYR A 189 -2.14 7.45 -8.74
N ALA A 190 -2.96 8.44 -9.09
CA ALA A 190 -2.64 9.86 -8.94
C ALA A 190 -2.35 10.19 -7.46
N ALA A 191 -3.21 9.76 -6.54
CA ALA A 191 -3.03 9.99 -5.10
C ALA A 191 -1.70 9.38 -4.59
N VAL A 192 -1.32 8.19 -5.09
CA VAL A 192 -0.03 7.56 -4.73
C VAL A 192 1.15 8.38 -5.22
N ILE A 193 1.13 8.83 -6.47
CA ILE A 193 2.24 9.59 -7.06
C ILE A 193 2.37 10.97 -6.38
N GLU A 194 1.26 11.66 -6.13
CA GLU A 194 1.25 12.95 -5.43
C GLU A 194 1.82 12.84 -4.02
N GLU A 195 1.40 11.81 -3.26
CA GLU A 195 1.92 11.57 -1.93
C GLU A 195 3.42 11.29 -1.93
N LEU A 196 3.90 10.46 -2.86
CA LEU A 196 5.33 10.18 -2.98
C LEU A 196 6.14 11.44 -3.35
N ILE A 197 5.60 12.30 -4.21
CA ILE A 197 6.24 13.58 -4.54
C ILE A 197 6.27 14.50 -3.32
N ARG A 198 5.18 14.58 -2.55
CA ARG A 198 5.08 15.35 -1.31
C ARG A 198 6.05 14.86 -0.24
N ALA A 199 6.18 13.54 -0.10
CA ALA A 199 7.06 12.89 0.87
C ALA A 199 8.55 12.90 0.48
N LYS A 200 8.93 13.55 -0.65
CA LYS A 200 10.33 13.60 -1.09
C LYS A 200 11.23 14.20 -0.02
N PRO A 201 12.25 13.45 0.47
CA PRO A 201 13.20 13.98 1.44
C PRO A 201 14.03 15.13 0.85
N SER A 202 14.36 16.13 1.67
CA SER A 202 15.23 17.25 1.26
C SER A 202 16.65 16.80 0.88
N ALA A 203 17.11 15.68 1.46
CA ALA A 203 18.39 15.05 1.14
C ALA A 203 18.43 14.41 -0.27
N ALA A 204 17.28 14.14 -0.88
CA ALA A 204 17.19 13.46 -2.17
C ALA A 204 17.73 14.35 -3.30
N LYS A 205 18.86 13.96 -3.90
CA LYS A 205 19.51 14.66 -5.03
C LYS A 205 19.18 13.98 -6.35
N GLY A 206 19.05 14.78 -7.42
CA GLY A 206 18.82 14.28 -8.78
C GLY A 206 17.39 13.82 -9.06
N ARG A 207 17.25 12.88 -10.02
CA ARG A 207 15.93 12.36 -10.44
C ARG A 207 15.32 11.50 -9.33
N TYR A 208 14.22 11.98 -8.75
CA TYR A 208 13.57 11.33 -7.61
C TYR A 208 12.80 10.08 -8.03
N ILE A 209 11.85 10.17 -8.96
CA ILE A 209 11.17 9.00 -9.53
C ILE A 209 11.94 8.56 -10.77
N ARG A 210 12.54 7.37 -10.73
CA ARG A 210 13.34 6.82 -11.83
C ARG A 210 12.50 6.03 -12.82
N SER A 211 11.61 5.19 -12.32
CA SER A 211 10.67 4.41 -13.14
C SER A 211 9.44 4.06 -12.34
N VAL A 212 8.32 3.95 -13.04
CA VAL A 212 7.05 3.47 -12.50
C VAL A 212 6.62 2.26 -13.30
N THR A 213 6.09 1.25 -12.64
CA THR A 213 5.60 0.02 -13.28
C THR A 213 4.28 -0.36 -12.64
N LEU A 214 3.28 -0.63 -13.46
CA LEU A 214 2.00 -1.19 -13.05
C LEU A 214 1.98 -2.69 -13.37
N ALA A 215 1.40 -3.49 -12.50
CA ALA A 215 1.24 -4.93 -12.71
C ALA A 215 -0.04 -5.43 -12.03
N THR A 216 -0.62 -6.51 -12.56
CA THR A 216 -1.55 -7.33 -11.79
C THR A 216 -0.79 -8.46 -11.10
N THR A 217 -1.40 -9.11 -10.09
CA THR A 217 -0.78 -10.19 -9.30
C THR A 217 -0.08 -11.26 -10.16
N MET A 218 -0.68 -11.64 -11.28
CA MET A 218 -0.15 -12.68 -12.18
C MET A 218 0.24 -12.14 -13.57
N GLY A 219 0.05 -10.83 -13.80
CA GLY A 219 0.30 -10.19 -15.09
C GLY A 219 1.75 -9.73 -15.29
N PRO A 220 2.10 -9.34 -16.52
CA PRO A 220 3.37 -8.68 -16.79
C PRO A 220 3.40 -7.24 -16.28
N GLY A 221 4.59 -6.77 -15.94
CA GLY A 221 4.78 -5.37 -15.56
C GLY A 221 4.80 -4.45 -16.78
N ILE A 222 3.98 -3.41 -16.74
CA ILE A 222 3.84 -2.35 -17.76
C ILE A 222 4.52 -1.09 -17.25
N LYS A 223 5.46 -0.57 -18.01
CA LYS A 223 6.18 0.66 -17.65
C LYS A 223 5.30 1.88 -17.91
N VAL A 224 5.26 2.77 -16.94
CA VAL A 224 4.56 4.06 -17.04
C VAL A 224 5.58 5.18 -17.17
N ASP A 225 5.31 6.17 -18.01
CA ASP A 225 6.15 7.34 -18.17
C ASP A 225 6.18 8.16 -16.87
N PRO A 226 7.34 8.23 -16.18
CA PRO A 226 7.43 8.94 -14.91
C PRO A 226 7.43 10.47 -15.05
N SER A 227 7.46 11.02 -16.26
CA SER A 227 7.35 12.46 -16.50
C SER A 227 5.89 12.94 -16.47
N ARG A 228 4.93 12.05 -16.76
CA ARG A 228 3.48 12.34 -16.76
C ARG A 228 2.84 12.13 -15.40
N THR A 229 3.47 12.63 -14.34
CA THR A 229 2.96 12.47 -12.97
C THR A 229 1.93 13.53 -12.59
N ARG A 230 1.78 14.61 -13.37
CA ARG A 230 0.89 15.76 -13.08
C ARG A 230 -0.33 15.85 -14.01
N ASP A 231 -0.31 15.19 -15.16
CA ASP A 231 -1.38 15.26 -16.17
C ASP A 231 -2.40 14.12 -16.04
N ILE A 232 -2.53 13.54 -14.86
CA ILE A 232 -3.32 12.31 -14.66
C ILE A 232 -4.83 12.58 -14.65
N ALA A 233 -5.25 13.79 -14.30
CA ALA A 233 -6.67 14.16 -14.18
C ALA A 233 -7.23 15.00 -15.34
N GLY A 234 -6.45 15.24 -16.40
CA GLY A 234 -6.96 15.98 -17.56
C GLY A 234 -7.21 17.48 -17.34
N GLU A 235 -6.78 18.05 -16.22
CA GLU A 235 -6.78 19.50 -16.03
C GLU A 235 -5.46 20.10 -16.50
N PRO A 236 -5.49 21.09 -17.42
CA PRO A 236 -4.27 21.78 -17.83
C PRO A 236 -3.74 22.57 -16.64
N VAL A 237 -2.57 22.21 -16.14
CA VAL A 237 -1.84 23.06 -15.18
C VAL A 237 -1.49 24.36 -15.90
N ALA A 238 -2.15 25.45 -15.50
CA ALA A 238 -1.78 26.80 -15.95
C ALA A 238 -0.29 27.04 -15.68
N ALA A 239 0.38 27.49 -16.72
CA ALA A 239 1.81 27.79 -16.75
C ALA A 239 2.22 28.88 -15.74
#